data_f80ba638d3691b56c97f20cb78905da6
#
_entry.id   f80ba638d3691b56c97f20cb78905da6
#
_cell.length_a   1.000
_cell.length_b   1.000
_cell.length_c   1.000
_cell.angle_alpha   90.00
_cell.angle_beta   90.00
_cell.angle_gamma   90.00
#
_symmetry.space_group_name_H-M   'P 1'
#
loop_
_entity.id
_entity.type
_entity.pdbx_description
1 polymer ?
#
loop_
_entity_poly.entity_id
_entity_poly.type
_entity_poly.pdbx_seq_one_letter_code
_entity_poly.pdbx_strand_id
1 'polypeptide(L)' 'MDIPKKYRELIVMAIGMATQTATTTKVHAKLALENGATVDEVFEVIRIIFFTCGVSKLLPALECLEGFFEPIGLEE' A
#
# COMPACT_ATOMS: atom_id res chain seq x y z
N MET A 1 13.97 8.99 -15.54
CA MET A 1 13.62 7.88 -14.66
C MET A 1 12.94 6.80 -15.45
N ASP A 2 13.48 5.60 -15.39
CA ASP A 2 12.98 4.54 -16.24
C ASP A 2 11.92 3.67 -15.61
N ILE A 3 11.66 3.84 -14.32
CA ILE A 3 10.64 3.06 -13.64
C ILE A 3 9.27 3.69 -13.91
N PRO A 4 8.33 2.91 -14.45
CA PRO A 4 6.98 3.45 -14.66
C PRO A 4 6.40 3.98 -13.36
N LYS A 5 5.58 5.02 -13.47
CA LYS A 5 5.09 5.71 -12.29
C LYS A 5 4.29 4.79 -11.36
N LYS A 6 3.55 3.85 -11.93
CA LYS A 6 2.80 2.88 -11.14
C LYS A 6 3.72 2.16 -10.15
N TYR A 7 4.85 1.68 -10.64
CA TYR A 7 5.78 0.92 -9.79
C TYR A 7 6.50 1.82 -8.81
N ARG A 8 6.81 3.04 -9.24
CA ARG A 8 7.43 3.98 -8.33
C ARG A 8 6.54 4.24 -7.12
N GLU A 9 5.24 4.42 -7.37
CA GLU A 9 4.31 4.68 -6.27
C GLU A 9 4.16 3.45 -5.36
N LEU A 10 4.15 2.26 -5.95
CA LEU A 10 4.08 1.05 -5.14
C LEU A 10 5.33 0.89 -4.27
N ILE A 11 6.49 1.25 -4.81
CA ILE A 11 7.73 1.17 -4.05
C ILE A 11 7.71 2.16 -2.88
N VAL A 12 7.26 3.39 -3.13
CA VAL A 12 7.21 4.39 -2.06
C VAL A 12 6.19 3.97 -1.00
N MET A 13 5.07 3.39 -1.44
CA MET A 13 4.10 2.83 -0.51
C MET A 13 4.76 1.79 0.39
N ALA A 14 5.56 0.89 -0.20
CA ALA A 14 6.23 -0.16 0.56
C ALA A 14 7.18 0.45 1.59
N ILE A 15 7.92 1.47 1.19
CA ILE A 15 8.82 2.15 2.11
C ILE A 15 8.05 2.77 3.27
N GLY A 16 6.91 3.38 2.96
CA GLY A 16 6.05 3.95 3.99
C GLY A 16 5.59 2.90 4.99
N MET A 17 5.22 1.72 4.49
CA MET A 17 4.82 0.63 5.36
C MET A 17 5.98 0.17 6.23
N ALA A 18 7.14 -0.03 5.62
CA ALA A 18 8.30 -0.54 6.36
C ALA A 18 8.79 0.45 7.42
N THR A 19 8.64 1.73 7.18
CA THR A 19 9.05 2.76 8.13
C THR A 19 7.91 3.21 9.03
N GLN A 20 6.74 2.61 8.87
CA GLN A 20 5.56 2.92 9.67
C GLN A 20 5.12 4.38 9.53
N THR A 21 5.21 4.91 8.31
CA THR A 21 4.76 6.25 8.01
C THR A 21 3.38 6.14 7.35
N ALA A 22 2.33 6.30 8.16
CA ALA A 22 0.97 6.06 7.71
C ALA A 22 0.57 6.94 6.55
N THR A 23 0.90 8.23 6.62
CA THR A 23 0.52 9.16 5.56
C THR A 23 1.17 8.77 4.24
N THR A 24 2.46 8.45 4.27
CA THR A 24 3.16 8.05 3.06
C THR A 24 2.53 6.79 2.46
N THR A 25 2.22 5.81 3.30
CA THR A 25 1.61 4.58 2.85
C THR A 25 0.30 4.86 2.13
N LYS A 26 -0.58 5.62 2.77
CA LYS A 26 -1.91 5.85 2.23
C LYS A 26 -1.88 6.68 0.96
N VAL A 27 -1.11 7.77 0.97
CA VAL A 27 -1.05 8.65 -0.19
C VAL A 27 -0.51 7.92 -1.41
N HIS A 28 0.56 7.15 -1.22
CA HIS A 28 1.18 6.52 -2.38
C HIS A 28 0.45 5.25 -2.82
N ALA A 29 -0.30 4.60 -1.92
CA ALA A 29 -1.21 3.55 -2.35
C ALA A 29 -2.26 4.13 -3.28
N LYS A 30 -2.82 5.28 -2.93
CA LYS A 30 -3.81 5.92 -3.77
C LYS A 30 -3.22 6.36 -5.10
N LEU A 31 -2.02 6.95 -5.06
CA LEU A 31 -1.36 7.37 -6.29
C LEU A 31 -1.05 6.18 -7.19
N ALA A 32 -0.70 5.03 -6.60
CA ALA A 32 -0.45 3.85 -7.40
C ALA A 32 -1.70 3.44 -8.15
N LEU A 33 -2.84 3.42 -7.46
CA LEU A 33 -4.10 3.06 -8.11
C LEU A 33 -4.45 4.06 -9.22
N GLU A 34 -4.20 5.34 -8.98
CA GLU A 34 -4.48 6.35 -9.98
C GLU A 34 -3.56 6.23 -11.19
N ASN A 35 -2.44 5.56 -11.05
CA ASN A 35 -1.50 5.37 -12.13
C ASN A 35 -1.52 3.96 -12.70
N GLY A 36 -2.61 3.23 -12.47
CA GLY A 36 -2.82 1.95 -13.14
C GLY A 36 -2.55 0.71 -12.32
N ALA A 37 -2.16 0.86 -11.07
CA ALA A 37 -2.00 -0.33 -10.23
C ALA A 37 -3.36 -0.92 -9.92
N THR A 38 -3.41 -2.23 -9.77
CA THR A 38 -4.63 -2.90 -9.36
C THR A 38 -4.65 -3.03 -7.85
N VAL A 39 -5.86 -3.28 -7.32
CA VAL A 39 -6.00 -3.55 -5.89
C VAL A 39 -5.16 -4.77 -5.51
N ASP A 40 -5.11 -5.78 -6.38
CA ASP A 40 -4.28 -6.95 -6.12
C ASP A 40 -2.81 -6.59 -6.00
N GLU A 41 -2.34 -5.65 -6.82
CA GLU A 41 -0.95 -5.24 -6.74
C GLU A 41 -0.66 -4.51 -5.43
N VAL A 42 -1.62 -3.72 -4.95
CA VAL A 42 -1.46 -3.07 -3.65
C VAL A 42 -1.39 -4.12 -2.55
N PHE A 43 -2.27 -5.11 -2.60
CA PHE A 43 -2.22 -6.18 -1.60
C PHE A 43 -0.95 -7.01 -1.71
N GLU A 44 -0.40 -7.13 -2.90
CA GLU A 44 0.86 -7.85 -3.06
C GLU A 44 1.99 -7.13 -2.32
N VAL A 45 2.02 -5.79 -2.38
CA VAL A 45 2.99 -5.02 -1.62
C VAL A 45 2.83 -5.32 -0.12
N ILE A 46 1.60 -5.36 0.36
CA ILE A 46 1.34 -5.65 1.76
C ILE A 46 1.89 -7.04 2.12
N ARG A 47 1.66 -8.03 1.25
CA ARG A 47 2.16 -9.37 1.51
C ARG A 47 3.70 -9.41 1.55
N ILE A 48 4.34 -8.68 0.65
CA ILE A 48 5.80 -8.64 0.63
C ILE A 48 6.33 -8.05 1.93
N ILE A 49 5.72 -6.97 2.40
CA ILE A 49 6.15 -6.36 3.65
C ILE A 49 5.95 -7.32 4.81
N PHE A 50 4.83 -8.05 4.80
CA PHE A 50 4.58 -9.03 5.85
C PHE A 50 5.70 -10.08 5.89
N PHE A 51 6.08 -10.62 4.74
CA PHE A 51 7.10 -11.64 4.70
C PHE A 51 8.49 -11.12 5.02
N THR A 52 8.78 -9.88 4.63
CA THR A 52 10.14 -9.38 4.79
C THR A 52 10.35 -8.60 6.08
N CYS A 53 9.31 -7.94 6.59
CA CYS A 53 9.44 -7.06 7.75
C CYS A 53 8.65 -7.54 8.97
N GLY A 54 7.75 -8.50 8.77
CA GLY A 54 7.05 -9.10 9.89
C GLY A 54 5.70 -8.48 10.19
N VAL A 55 4.99 -9.12 11.11
CA VAL A 55 3.62 -8.76 11.46
C VAL A 55 3.54 -7.36 12.04
N SER A 56 4.58 -6.96 12.77
CA SER A 56 4.57 -5.65 13.39
C SER A 56 4.44 -4.52 12.38
N LYS A 57 4.82 -4.76 11.14
CA LYS A 57 4.66 -3.75 10.09
C LYS A 57 3.31 -3.89 9.40
N LEU A 58 2.75 -5.09 9.40
CA LEU A 58 1.50 -5.36 8.71
C LEU A 58 0.32 -4.68 9.39
N LEU A 59 0.23 -4.77 10.71
CA LEU A 59 -0.92 -4.24 11.42
C LEU A 59 -1.10 -2.74 11.23
N PRO A 60 -0.06 -1.92 11.40
CA PRO A 60 -0.23 -0.49 11.14
C PRO A 60 -0.61 -0.20 9.70
N ALA A 61 -0.12 -0.99 8.75
CA ALA A 61 -0.45 -0.78 7.36
C ALA A 61 -1.92 -1.04 7.11
N LEU A 62 -2.46 -2.11 7.69
CA LEU A 62 -3.86 -2.42 7.52
C LEU A 62 -4.74 -1.35 8.15
N GLU A 63 -4.38 -0.86 9.34
CA GLU A 63 -5.11 0.21 9.95
C GLU A 63 -5.12 1.46 9.10
N CYS A 64 -3.96 1.78 8.54
CA CYS A 64 -3.83 2.94 7.69
C CYS A 64 -4.72 2.86 6.46
N LEU A 65 -4.92 1.66 5.93
CA LEU A 65 -5.69 1.46 4.73
C LEU A 65 -7.13 1.06 4.99
N GLU A 66 -7.54 1.00 6.24
CA GLU A 66 -8.84 0.49 6.59
C GLU A 66 -9.96 1.19 5.85
N GLY A 67 -10.07 2.50 5.95
CA GLY A 67 -11.11 3.23 5.28
C GLY A 67 -10.88 3.37 3.79
N PHE A 68 -9.68 3.05 3.35
CA PHE A 68 -9.29 3.21 1.98
C PHE A 68 -10.07 2.27 1.06
N PHE A 69 -10.39 1.06 1.55
CA PHE A 69 -11.07 0.06 0.74
C PHE A 69 -12.56 -0.05 1.03
N GLU A 70 -13.09 0.78 1.93
CA GLU A 70 -14.50 0.71 2.26
C GLU A 70 -15.42 0.85 1.06
N PRO A 71 -15.17 1.80 0.15
CA PRO A 71 -16.09 1.96 -0.98
C PRO A 71 -16.13 0.78 -1.92
N ILE A 72 -15.28 -0.21 -1.71
CA ILE A 72 -15.28 -1.38 -2.56
C ILE A 72 -16.24 -2.43 -2.04
N GLY A 73 -17.05 -2.10 -1.06
CA GLY A 73 -18.12 -2.98 -0.66
C GLY A 73 -17.80 -3.89 0.49
N LEU A 74 -16.77 -3.59 1.22
CA LEU A 74 -16.43 -4.45 2.33
C LEU A 74 -17.33 -4.28 3.52
N GLU A 75 -18.05 -3.15 3.59
CA GLU A 75 -18.85 -2.92 4.69
C GLU A 75 -20.20 -3.49 4.55
N GLU A 76 -20.59 -4.14 3.62
CA GLU A 76 -21.83 -4.60 3.50
C GLU A 76 -22.27 -5.63 4.17
#